data_9024918bc21e1d081aad013e874284bd
#
_entry.id   9024918bc21e1d081aad013e874284bd
#
_cell.length_a   1.000
_cell.length_b   1.000
_cell.length_c   1.000
_cell.angle_alpha   90.00
_cell.angle_beta   90.00
_cell.angle_gamma   90.00
#
_symmetry.space_group_name_H-M   'P 1'
#
loop_
_entity.id
_entity.type
_entity.pdbx_description
1 polymer ?
#
loop_
_entity_poly.entity_id
_entity_poly.type
_entity_poly.pdbx_seq_one_letter_code
_entity_poly.pdbx_strand_id
1 'polypeptide(L)'
;MNTKRITLSLFSSAILLCCAVARADLTVKVDEPKQVGQKAVIKLTIKNTFKESVESARAQVFLLDDEGRITGQAARWVIGGTKDKPPLSPDKETTFNFVVDTTKPFTTAKVSFSRVVLQGGKLADADKEVQIQNAVK
;
A
#
# COMPACT_ATOMS: atom_id res chain seq x y z
N MET A 1 -42.88 -48.46 -26.24
CA MET A 1 -42.41 -48.61 -25.10
C MET A 1 -41.15 -48.04 -24.47
N ASN A 2 -40.47 -47.16 -25.03
CA ASN A 2 -39.26 -46.64 -24.48
C ASN A 2 -39.45 -45.29 -23.84
N THR A 3 -39.56 -45.30 -22.59
CA THR A 3 -39.51 -44.06 -21.84
C THR A 3 -38.09 -43.56 -21.84
N LYS A 4 -37.85 -42.60 -22.61
CA LYS A 4 -36.58 -41.89 -22.53
C LYS A 4 -36.59 -41.01 -21.32
N ARG A 5 -35.79 -41.39 -20.41
CA ARG A 5 -35.59 -40.55 -19.28
C ARG A 5 -34.59 -39.49 -19.64
N ILE A 6 -35.08 -38.34 -19.74
CA ILE A 6 -34.20 -37.17 -19.86
C ILE A 6 -33.71 -36.85 -18.47
N THR A 7 -32.51 -37.20 -18.24
CA THR A 7 -31.85 -36.71 -17.03
C THR A 7 -31.54 -35.27 -17.24
N LEU A 8 -32.31 -34.41 -16.66
CA LEU A 8 -31.94 -33.06 -16.50
C LEU A 8 -30.83 -33.06 -15.49
N SER A 9 -29.63 -32.97 -15.98
CA SER A 9 -28.57 -32.61 -15.09
C SER A 9 -28.72 -31.11 -14.81
N LEU A 10 -29.22 -30.82 -13.68
CA LEU A 10 -29.14 -29.50 -13.15
C LEU A 10 -27.68 -29.22 -12.89
N PHE A 11 -27.08 -28.57 -13.86
CA PHE A 11 -25.83 -27.90 -13.56
C PHE A 11 -26.16 -26.71 -12.67
N SER A 12 -26.14 -26.97 -11.43
CA SER A 12 -25.93 -25.90 -10.50
C SER A 12 -24.51 -25.41 -10.76
N SER A 13 -24.39 -24.49 -11.69
CA SER A 13 -23.19 -23.70 -11.71
C SER A 13 -23.21 -22.92 -10.41
N ALA A 14 -22.53 -23.46 -9.45
CA ALA A 14 -22.09 -22.66 -8.35
C ALA A 14 -21.20 -21.60 -8.95
N ILE A 15 -21.81 -20.48 -9.24
CA ILE A 15 -21.05 -19.27 -9.48
C ILE A 15 -20.36 -19.04 -8.16
N LEU A 16 -19.13 -19.50 -8.07
CA LEU A 16 -18.24 -18.97 -7.09
C LEU A 16 -18.12 -17.50 -7.42
N LEU A 17 -18.99 -16.72 -6.85
CA LEU A 17 -18.71 -15.34 -6.68
C LEU A 17 -17.49 -15.32 -5.80
N CYS A 18 -16.33 -15.32 -6.41
CA CYS A 18 -15.19 -14.74 -5.79
C CYS A 18 -15.55 -13.28 -5.55
N CYS A 19 -16.27 -13.04 -4.48
CA CYS A 19 -16.27 -11.74 -3.91
C CYS A 19 -14.83 -11.48 -3.56
N ALA A 20 -14.11 -10.88 -4.50
CA ALA A 20 -13.00 -10.10 -4.13
C ALA A 20 -13.56 -9.14 -3.09
N VAL A 21 -13.49 -9.54 -1.82
CA VAL A 21 -13.81 -8.66 -0.73
C VAL A 21 -12.88 -7.50 -0.97
N ALA A 22 -13.44 -6.40 -1.46
CA ALA A 22 -12.70 -5.15 -1.53
C ALA A 22 -12.27 -4.89 -0.11
N ARG A 23 -11.06 -5.29 0.21
CA ARG A 23 -10.48 -4.98 1.50
C ARG A 23 -10.43 -3.48 1.59
N ALA A 24 -11.03 -2.94 2.64
CA ALA A 24 -10.87 -1.56 2.97
C ALA A 24 -9.42 -1.40 3.44
N ASP A 25 -8.56 -0.95 2.55
CA ASP A 25 -7.13 -0.90 2.77
C ASP A 25 -6.55 0.43 2.29
N LEU A 26 -5.35 0.71 2.74
CA LEU A 26 -4.52 1.73 2.14
C LEU A 26 -3.58 1.02 1.16
N THR A 27 -3.73 1.31 -0.11
CA THR A 27 -2.90 0.71 -1.15
C THR A 27 -1.74 1.63 -1.48
N VAL A 28 -0.53 1.13 -1.38
CA VAL A 28 0.68 1.91 -1.58
C VAL A 28 1.50 1.29 -2.71
N LYS A 29 1.72 2.06 -3.75
CA LYS A 29 2.60 1.67 -4.84
C LYS A 29 3.94 2.37 -4.66
N VAL A 30 5.01 1.60 -4.63
CA VAL A 30 6.37 2.12 -4.44
C VAL A 30 7.09 2.06 -5.77
N ASP A 31 7.50 3.20 -6.28
CA ASP A 31 8.29 3.26 -7.51
C ASP A 31 9.75 2.90 -7.20
N GLU A 32 10.47 2.54 -8.25
CA GLU A 32 11.88 2.21 -8.12
C GLU A 32 12.66 3.40 -7.57
N PRO A 33 13.52 3.19 -6.56
CA PRO A 33 14.30 4.29 -5.99
C PRO A 33 15.25 4.90 -7.01
N LYS A 34 15.36 6.21 -6.98
CA LYS A 34 16.30 6.94 -7.82
C LYS A 34 17.37 7.58 -6.94
N GLN A 35 18.61 7.39 -7.31
CA GLN A 35 19.71 8.04 -6.59
C GLN A 35 20.05 9.36 -7.27
N VAL A 36 20.06 10.42 -6.47
CA VAL A 36 20.44 11.75 -6.91
C VAL A 36 21.52 12.25 -5.95
N GLY A 37 22.79 12.19 -6.37
CA GLY A 37 23.90 12.53 -5.49
C GLY A 37 23.97 11.59 -4.29
N GLN A 38 23.94 12.15 -3.10
CA GLN A 38 23.96 11.40 -1.83
C GLN A 38 22.55 11.19 -1.28
N LYS A 39 21.54 11.29 -2.13
CA LYS A 39 20.14 11.12 -1.71
C LYS A 39 19.46 10.09 -2.57
N ALA A 40 18.57 9.34 -1.94
CA ALA A 40 17.67 8.43 -2.64
C ALA A 40 16.28 9.06 -2.62
N VAL A 41 15.61 9.07 -3.76
CA VAL A 41 14.24 9.56 -3.89
C VAL A 41 13.34 8.38 -4.19
N ILE A 42 12.36 8.15 -3.33
CA ILE A 42 11.40 7.07 -3.45
C ILE A 42 10.00 7.67 -3.54
N LYS A 43 9.35 7.46 -4.68
CA LYS A 43 8.00 7.96 -4.90
C LYS A 43 6.99 6.93 -4.43
N LEU A 44 6.07 7.36 -3.59
CA LEU A 44 4.93 6.56 -3.15
C LEU A 44 3.66 7.11 -3.79
N THR A 45 2.84 6.21 -4.32
CA THR A 45 1.49 6.53 -4.75
C THR A 45 0.54 5.82 -3.80
N ILE A 46 -0.27 6.59 -3.07
CA ILE A 46 -1.10 6.09 -1.98
C ILE A 46 -2.56 6.29 -2.35
N LYS A 47 -3.32 5.20 -2.35
CA LYS A 47 -4.76 5.23 -2.60
C LYS A 47 -5.51 4.78 -1.38
N ASN A 48 -6.51 5.56 -0.98
CA ASN A 48 -7.38 5.22 0.13
C ASN A 48 -8.56 4.39 -0.37
N THR A 49 -8.57 3.10 -0.07
CA THR A 49 -9.70 2.23 -0.37
C THR A 49 -10.55 1.92 0.86
N PHE A 50 -10.27 2.57 1.99
CA PHE A 50 -11.17 2.55 3.14
C PHE A 50 -12.47 3.31 2.81
N LYS A 51 -13.51 3.00 3.55
CA LYS A 51 -14.78 3.72 3.45
C LYS A 51 -14.74 5.06 4.16
N GLU A 52 -13.73 5.27 4.99
CA GLU A 52 -13.52 6.48 5.76
C GLU A 52 -12.29 7.23 5.25
N SER A 53 -12.23 8.53 5.55
CA SER A 53 -11.03 9.31 5.25
C SER A 53 -9.86 8.84 6.12
N VAL A 54 -8.67 8.87 5.57
CA VAL A 54 -7.43 8.70 6.34
C VAL A 54 -6.99 10.06 6.82
N GLU A 55 -7.04 10.28 8.11
CA GLU A 55 -6.66 11.58 8.70
C GLU A 55 -5.16 11.79 8.66
N SER A 56 -4.40 10.73 8.93
CA SER A 56 -2.95 10.79 8.91
C SER A 56 -2.36 9.40 8.71
N ALA A 57 -1.19 9.37 8.09
CA ALA A 57 -0.43 8.15 7.93
C ALA A 57 1.05 8.47 7.98
N ARG A 58 1.78 7.68 8.74
CA ARG A 58 3.22 7.82 8.89
C ARG A 58 3.91 6.62 8.28
N ALA A 59 4.80 6.87 7.35
CA ALA A 59 5.56 5.84 6.67
C ALA A 59 7.03 5.90 7.03
N GLN A 60 7.70 4.77 6.92
CA GLN A 60 9.14 4.62 7.11
C GLN A 60 9.73 3.99 5.87
N VAL A 61 10.91 4.46 5.48
CA VAL A 61 11.66 3.90 4.37
C VAL A 61 13.02 3.47 4.89
N PHE A 62 13.40 2.24 4.58
CA PHE A 62 14.71 1.70 4.87
C PHE A 62 15.41 1.40 3.55
N LEU A 63 16.61 1.91 3.38
CA LEU A 63 17.47 1.53 2.27
C LEU A 63 18.34 0.37 2.70
N LEU A 64 18.37 -0.66 1.90
CA LEU A 64 19.11 -1.89 2.20
C LEU A 64 20.17 -2.15 1.15
N ASP A 65 21.34 -2.62 1.59
CA ASP A 65 22.36 -3.10 0.68
C ASP A 65 22.08 -4.54 0.24
N ASP A 66 22.98 -5.11 -0.55
CA ASP A 66 22.84 -6.47 -1.06
C ASP A 66 22.95 -7.56 0.03
N GLU A 67 23.45 -7.20 1.22
CA GLU A 67 23.48 -8.09 2.38
C GLU A 67 22.32 -7.87 3.34
N GLY A 68 21.36 -7.01 2.96
CA GLY A 68 20.18 -6.72 3.80
C GLY A 68 20.45 -5.75 4.95
N ARG A 69 21.61 -5.08 4.95
CA ARG A 69 21.92 -4.10 5.99
C ARG A 69 21.33 -2.74 5.65
N ILE A 70 20.90 -2.02 6.69
CA ILE A 70 20.31 -0.69 6.53
C ILE A 70 21.42 0.32 6.23
N THR A 71 21.33 0.99 5.08
CA THR A 71 22.26 2.03 4.66
C THR A 71 21.69 3.42 4.79
N GLY A 72 20.39 3.55 4.96
CA GLY A 72 19.71 4.81 5.17
C GLY A 72 18.29 4.57 5.62
N GLN A 73 17.70 5.55 6.31
CA GLN A 73 16.33 5.44 6.77
C GLN A 73 15.72 6.83 6.93
N ALA A 74 14.41 6.89 6.77
CA ALA A 74 13.63 8.09 7.02
C ALA A 74 12.22 7.72 7.42
N ALA A 75 11.61 8.54 8.27
CA ALA A 75 10.21 8.41 8.65
C ALA A 75 9.54 9.78 8.45
N ARG A 76 8.38 9.77 7.80
CA ARG A 76 7.64 11.00 7.48
C ARG A 76 6.15 10.77 7.54
N TRP A 77 5.42 11.80 7.86
CA TRP A 77 3.99 11.82 7.64
C TRP A 77 3.73 11.99 6.13
N VAL A 78 3.02 11.04 5.54
CA VAL A 78 2.71 11.07 4.11
C VAL A 78 1.29 11.54 3.85
N ILE A 79 0.41 11.43 4.84
CA ILE A 79 -0.95 11.96 4.83
C ILE A 79 -1.16 12.65 6.17
N GLY A 80 -1.72 13.86 6.16
CA GLY A 80 -1.99 14.57 7.39
C GLY A 80 -0.75 14.79 8.25
N GLY A 81 -0.92 14.89 9.56
CA GLY A 81 0.18 15.04 10.51
C GLY A 81 0.77 16.44 10.59
N THR A 82 0.59 17.24 9.57
CA THR A 82 0.97 18.64 9.52
C THR A 82 -0.16 19.47 8.92
N LYS A 83 -0.15 20.78 9.15
CA LYS A 83 -1.21 21.66 8.65
C LYS A 83 -1.26 21.72 7.12
N ASP A 84 -0.16 21.42 6.45
CA ASP A 84 -0.03 21.52 5.00
C ASP A 84 -0.51 20.28 4.27
N LYS A 85 -0.84 19.20 4.99
CA LYS A 85 -1.26 17.94 4.39
C LYS A 85 -2.69 17.64 4.76
N PRO A 86 -3.60 17.64 3.78
CA PRO A 86 -4.99 17.33 4.06
C PRO A 86 -5.18 15.84 4.29
N PRO A 87 -6.28 15.46 4.96
CA PRO A 87 -6.69 14.05 4.99
C PRO A 87 -6.94 13.52 3.58
N LEU A 88 -6.82 12.21 3.42
CA LEU A 88 -7.08 11.55 2.15
C LEU A 88 -8.48 10.94 2.17
N SER A 89 -9.38 11.50 1.35
CA SER A 89 -10.75 11.04 1.24
C SER A 89 -10.86 9.64 0.62
N PRO A 90 -11.97 8.90 0.85
CA PRO A 90 -12.15 7.60 0.22
C PRO A 90 -12.02 7.66 -1.30
N ASP A 91 -11.42 6.64 -1.87
CA ASP A 91 -11.16 6.48 -3.32
C ASP A 91 -10.25 7.54 -3.92
N LYS A 92 -9.65 8.37 -3.10
CA LYS A 92 -8.69 9.38 -3.57
C LYS A 92 -7.26 8.85 -3.48
N GLU A 93 -6.43 9.44 -4.29
CA GLU A 93 -5.03 9.06 -4.45
C GLU A 93 -4.14 10.27 -4.23
N THR A 94 -3.00 10.05 -3.60
CA THR A 94 -1.98 11.08 -3.41
C THR A 94 -0.60 10.50 -3.64
N THR A 95 0.36 11.36 -3.94
CA THR A 95 1.75 10.95 -4.11
C THR A 95 2.62 11.63 -3.07
N PHE A 96 3.67 10.94 -2.67
CA PHE A 96 4.65 11.46 -1.73
C PHE A 96 6.05 11.02 -2.15
N ASN A 97 6.99 11.95 -2.16
CA ASN A 97 8.38 11.65 -2.47
C ASN A 97 9.19 11.64 -1.19
N PHE A 98 9.69 10.46 -0.84
CA PHE A 98 10.67 10.34 0.23
C PHE A 98 12.03 10.73 -0.29
N VAL A 99 12.73 11.53 0.48
CA VAL A 99 14.14 11.86 0.23
C VAL A 99 14.93 11.32 1.42
N VAL A 100 15.79 10.36 1.17
CA VAL A 100 16.56 9.68 2.20
C VAL A 100 18.04 9.92 1.94
N ASP A 101 18.73 10.44 2.94
CA ASP A 101 20.18 10.61 2.82
C ASP A 101 20.84 9.24 2.85
N THR A 102 21.74 9.01 1.89
CA THR A 102 22.49 7.77 1.81
C THR A 102 23.94 8.06 1.49
N THR A 103 24.82 7.63 2.36
CA THR A 103 26.26 7.75 2.16
C THR A 103 26.87 6.47 1.59
N LYS A 104 26.06 5.41 1.53
CA LYS A 104 26.50 4.10 1.05
C LYS A 104 25.61 3.61 -0.06
N PRO A 105 26.12 2.77 -0.96
CA PRO A 105 25.29 2.15 -2.00
C PRO A 105 24.16 1.32 -1.38
N PHE A 106 23.00 1.34 -2.03
CA PHE A 106 21.86 0.51 -1.67
C PHE A 106 21.35 -0.22 -2.90
N THR A 107 20.67 -1.36 -2.68
CA THR A 107 20.08 -2.14 -3.76
C THR A 107 18.58 -2.12 -3.74
N THR A 108 17.96 -2.02 -2.56
CA THR A 108 16.51 -2.03 -2.40
C THR A 108 16.07 -0.99 -1.39
N ALA A 109 14.80 -0.60 -1.52
CA ALA A 109 14.13 0.22 -0.53
C ALA A 109 12.94 -0.57 0.02
N LYS A 110 12.82 -0.60 1.34
CA LYS A 110 11.69 -1.23 2.01
C LYS A 110 10.84 -0.15 2.65
N VAL A 111 9.55 -0.16 2.34
CA VAL A 111 8.59 0.79 2.87
C VAL A 111 7.67 0.08 3.84
N SER A 112 7.44 0.70 4.98
CA SER A 112 6.46 0.22 5.95
C SER A 112 5.71 1.40 6.55
N PHE A 113 4.53 1.12 7.09
CA PHE A 113 3.74 2.14 7.77
C PHE A 113 3.73 1.86 9.26
N SER A 114 4.05 2.87 10.05
CA SER A 114 4.08 2.75 11.50
C SER A 114 2.75 3.18 12.13
N ARG A 115 1.98 4.01 11.43
CA ARG A 115 0.72 4.51 11.97
C ARG A 115 -0.21 4.95 10.85
N VAL A 116 -1.46 4.53 10.93
CA VAL A 116 -2.52 4.98 10.04
C VAL A 116 -3.73 5.33 10.92
N VAL A 117 -4.18 6.57 10.84
CA VAL A 117 -5.31 7.07 11.63
C VAL A 117 -6.46 7.37 10.69
N LEU A 118 -7.58 6.73 10.92
CA LEU A 118 -8.82 6.95 10.18
C LEU A 118 -9.64 8.04 10.82
N GLN A 119 -10.69 8.46 10.14
CA GLN A 119 -11.62 9.48 10.60
C GLN A 119 -12.11 9.19 12.02
N GLY A 120 -12.12 10.21 12.88
CA GLY A 120 -12.50 10.05 14.27
C GLY A 120 -11.40 9.53 15.19
N GLY A 121 -10.15 9.48 14.72
CA GLY A 121 -9.00 9.03 15.51
C GLY A 121 -8.87 7.52 15.62
N LYS A 122 -9.61 6.76 14.82
CA LYS A 122 -9.56 5.30 14.82
C LYS A 122 -8.24 4.83 14.21
N LEU A 123 -7.53 3.94 14.92
CA LEU A 123 -6.29 3.38 14.41
C LEU A 123 -6.56 2.18 13.51
N ALA A 124 -5.99 2.19 12.31
CA ALA A 124 -5.97 1.03 11.43
C ALA A 124 -4.77 0.15 11.76
N ASP A 125 -4.87 -1.13 11.45
CA ASP A 125 -3.75 -2.06 11.62
C ASP A 125 -2.82 -1.92 10.41
N ALA A 126 -1.69 -1.24 10.62
CA ALA A 126 -0.75 -0.96 9.54
C ALA A 126 -0.15 -2.24 8.93
N ASP A 127 -0.07 -3.32 9.67
CA ASP A 127 0.47 -4.58 9.16
C ASP A 127 -0.52 -5.33 8.28
N LYS A 128 -1.82 -5.21 8.57
CA LYS A 128 -2.87 -5.95 7.86
C LYS A 128 -3.64 -5.11 6.86
N GLU A 129 -3.79 -3.82 7.12
CA GLU A 129 -4.66 -2.94 6.36
C GLU A 129 -3.90 -1.99 5.43
N VAL A 130 -2.60 -2.19 5.28
CA VAL A 130 -1.78 -1.47 4.31
C VAL A 130 -1.18 -2.49 3.35
N GLN A 131 -1.50 -2.32 2.06
CA GLN A 131 -0.98 -3.18 0.99
C GLN A 131 0.12 -2.43 0.26
N ILE A 132 1.34 -2.94 0.31
CA ILE A 132 2.48 -2.31 -0.32
C ILE A 132 2.87 -3.11 -1.56
N GLN A 133 2.88 -2.43 -2.70
CA GLN A 133 3.28 -2.99 -3.98
C GLN A 133 4.59 -2.33 -4.41
N ASN A 134 5.65 -3.12 -4.43
CA ASN A 134 6.93 -2.64 -4.90
C ASN A 134 6.98 -2.64 -6.42
N ALA A 135 7.76 -1.72 -6.98
CA ALA A 135 8.00 -1.70 -8.41
C ALA A 135 8.60 -3.04 -8.84
N VAL A 136 8.01 -3.64 -9.87
CA VAL A 136 8.50 -4.89 -10.43
C VAL A 136 9.66 -4.55 -11.35
N LYS A 137 10.80 -5.17 -11.07
CA LYS A 137 11.92 -5.09 -11.99
C LYS A 137 11.71 -6.03 -13.17
#